data_cd35a6dfcfbe7b539e580e4e5431ac7d
#
_entry.id   cd35a6dfcfbe7b539e580e4e5431ac7d
#
_cell.length_a   1.000
_cell.length_b   1.000
_cell.length_c   1.000
_cell.angle_alpha   90.00
_cell.angle_beta   90.00
_cell.angle_gamma   90.00
#
_symmetry.space_group_name_H-M   'P 1'
#
loop_
_entity.id
_entity.type
_entity.pdbx_description
1 polymer ?
#
loop_
_entity_poly.entity_id
_entity_poly.type
_entity_poly.pdbx_seq_one_letter_code
_entity_poly.pdbx_strand_id
1 'polypeptide(L)'
;MKTIRVLPILLLVVLIGAVTGSPVSAQGPGNGGGGTDCWACHRQINLSTLSGAEAEIAFCLECHGDPQVETWATEGRTPVYIDPVRHAQTLHGRVACTACHSDVARNPHQATEPVACENCHAAILAHVHMGAPHLDTDCAACHRPDLPIIRDGATGRIVLAERDAAGNPVDRTAHSLAARPGCENCHYASNPVGAPAVTLPARSVLCMPCHEAAPIVKDPWSAVGLLVFLVGMTINVSIYLRGELPGHPGITPMQKLSYLAGDLVRLVFSRRFFRLVGSKLADGIFLRRSLQESVSRWVMHTLIYWPFLARFLLGLVTWAGEAFWPAARWTRVLADRDTPGVALFNDLCAALVILGVLLALYRRFIRRDPRLRTGLEDKTAISLLGAAFVLGLLLEGVRLLSVGLSADRAAWAFLGYAVAAILRPLNLAWTQVYPVLWYLHALLIVAVIAYLPFSKFLHILITPLVAVINTVRGGHE
;
A
#
# COMPACT_ATOMS: atom_id res chain seq x y z
N MET A 1 -15.27 -40.00 25.64
CA MET A 1 -15.70 -38.68 25.16
C MET A 1 -14.46 -37.84 24.89
N LYS A 2 -14.04 -37.73 23.61
CA LYS A 2 -12.79 -37.02 23.24
C LYS A 2 -13.12 -35.56 22.96
N THR A 3 -12.55 -34.67 23.74
CA THR A 3 -12.63 -33.21 23.56
C THR A 3 -11.85 -32.80 22.33
N ILE A 4 -12.54 -32.44 21.24
CA ILE A 4 -11.96 -31.88 20.05
C ILE A 4 -11.72 -30.37 20.31
N ARG A 5 -10.46 -29.99 20.41
CA ARG A 5 -10.02 -28.58 20.51
C ARG A 5 -10.14 -27.92 19.13
N VAL A 6 -11.16 -27.11 18.91
CA VAL A 6 -11.45 -26.45 17.63
C VAL A 6 -10.79 -25.05 17.51
N LEU A 7 -10.22 -24.55 18.60
CA LEU A 7 -9.58 -23.23 18.64
C LEU A 7 -8.33 -23.07 17.73
N PRO A 8 -7.54 -24.13 17.43
CA PRO A 8 -6.36 -23.96 16.57
C PRO A 8 -6.67 -23.84 15.08
N ILE A 9 -7.87 -24.18 14.60
CA ILE A 9 -8.15 -24.23 13.15
C ILE A 9 -8.43 -22.83 12.58
N LEU A 10 -9.08 -21.93 13.31
CA LEU A 10 -9.30 -20.55 12.88
C LEU A 10 -8.02 -19.70 12.95
N LEU A 11 -7.14 -19.99 13.93
CA LEU A 11 -5.80 -19.36 13.99
C LEU A 11 -4.87 -19.92 12.89
N LEU A 12 -5.05 -21.15 12.45
CA LEU A 12 -4.23 -21.78 11.43
C LEU A 12 -4.49 -21.20 10.03
N VAL A 13 -5.72 -20.82 9.71
CA VAL A 13 -6.06 -20.19 8.41
C VAL A 13 -5.50 -18.78 8.29
N VAL A 14 -5.33 -18.07 9.41
CA VAL A 14 -4.70 -16.73 9.44
C VAL A 14 -3.17 -16.83 9.46
N LEU A 15 -2.61 -17.93 10.00
CA LEU A 15 -1.16 -18.15 10.10
C LEU A 15 -0.54 -18.83 8.88
N ILE A 16 -1.29 -19.61 8.11
CA ILE A 16 -0.76 -20.29 6.90
C ILE A 16 -0.49 -19.30 5.75
N GLY A 17 -1.09 -18.11 5.77
CA GLY A 17 -0.76 -17.03 4.81
C GLY A 17 0.60 -16.35 5.04
N ALA A 18 1.28 -16.65 6.15
CA ALA A 18 2.46 -15.89 6.57
C ALA A 18 3.80 -16.62 6.43
N VAL A 19 3.82 -17.92 6.09
CA VAL A 19 5.06 -18.73 6.17
C VAL A 19 5.21 -19.71 5.00
N THR A 20 5.09 -19.28 3.75
CA THR A 20 5.66 -20.04 2.64
C THR A 20 6.33 -19.10 1.64
N GLY A 21 7.42 -18.50 2.05
CA GLY A 21 8.42 -17.95 1.13
C GLY A 21 9.28 -19.10 0.63
N SER A 22 8.93 -19.69 -0.51
CA SER A 22 9.82 -20.60 -1.22
C SER A 22 10.99 -19.79 -1.82
N PRO A 23 12.23 -20.25 -1.74
CA PRO A 23 13.33 -19.58 -2.42
C PRO A 23 13.13 -19.68 -3.93
N VAL A 24 12.96 -18.54 -4.58
CA VAL A 24 12.97 -18.44 -6.03
C VAL A 24 14.40 -18.65 -6.49
N SER A 25 14.66 -19.74 -7.15
CA SER A 25 15.91 -19.96 -7.88
C SER A 25 15.98 -18.95 -9.02
N ALA A 26 16.98 -18.10 -8.98
CA ALA A 26 17.28 -17.15 -10.06
C ALA A 26 17.68 -17.97 -11.31
N GLN A 27 16.77 -18.03 -12.30
CA GLN A 27 17.12 -18.43 -13.65
C GLN A 27 17.66 -17.20 -14.38
N GLY A 28 18.89 -17.29 -14.83
CA GLY A 28 19.53 -16.22 -15.60
C GLY A 28 18.80 -15.91 -16.90
N PRO A 29 18.86 -14.67 -17.40
CA PRO A 29 18.19 -14.25 -18.62
C PRO A 29 18.77 -14.96 -19.85
N GLY A 30 17.87 -15.52 -20.66
CA GLY A 30 18.20 -16.16 -21.93
C GLY A 30 18.68 -15.15 -22.98
N ASN A 31 19.67 -15.55 -23.73
CA ASN A 31 20.27 -14.86 -24.86
C ASN A 31 19.26 -14.47 -25.93
N GLY A 32 19.28 -13.20 -26.33
CA GLY A 32 18.59 -12.72 -27.52
C GLY A 32 19.03 -11.33 -27.97
N GLY A 33 19.85 -11.25 -28.99
CA GLY A 33 20.05 -10.03 -29.77
C GLY A 33 21.49 -9.77 -30.19
N GLY A 34 21.78 -9.90 -31.50
CA GLY A 34 23.08 -9.74 -32.11
C GLY A 34 23.67 -8.34 -32.02
N GLY A 35 24.59 -8.16 -31.12
CA GLY A 35 25.62 -7.13 -31.12
C GLY A 35 26.94 -7.86 -30.88
N THR A 36 28.05 -7.34 -31.39
CA THR A 36 29.37 -7.87 -31.09
C THR A 36 29.62 -7.77 -29.60
N ASP A 37 29.34 -8.87 -28.93
CA ASP A 37 29.45 -9.01 -27.49
C ASP A 37 30.95 -9.01 -27.14
N CYS A 38 31.42 -8.04 -26.40
CA CYS A 38 32.80 -7.96 -25.93
C CYS A 38 33.23 -9.25 -25.21
N TRP A 39 32.29 -9.95 -24.59
CA TRP A 39 32.47 -11.23 -23.94
C TRP A 39 32.78 -12.38 -24.92
N ALA A 40 32.49 -12.24 -26.22
CA ALA A 40 32.88 -13.22 -27.22
C ALA A 40 34.42 -13.30 -27.36
N CYS A 41 35.13 -12.21 -27.10
CA CYS A 41 36.58 -12.13 -27.09
C CYS A 41 37.18 -12.38 -25.68
N HIS A 42 36.40 -12.13 -24.62
CA HIS A 42 36.83 -12.22 -23.23
C HIS A 42 36.25 -13.45 -22.50
N ARG A 43 36.13 -14.58 -23.19
CA ARG A 43 35.50 -15.86 -22.71
C ARG A 43 36.11 -16.50 -21.47
N GLN A 44 37.16 -15.94 -20.90
CA GLN A 44 37.88 -16.58 -19.76
C GLN A 44 37.39 -16.10 -18.38
N ILE A 45 36.59 -15.04 -18.32
CA ILE A 45 36.10 -14.52 -17.02
C ILE A 45 34.76 -15.16 -16.67
N ASN A 46 34.80 -16.05 -15.71
CA ASN A 46 33.57 -16.64 -15.17
C ASN A 46 33.03 -15.80 -14.02
N LEU A 47 32.12 -14.88 -14.34
CA LEU A 47 31.50 -13.92 -13.38
C LEU A 47 30.70 -14.60 -12.27
N SER A 48 30.37 -15.88 -12.41
CA SER A 48 29.68 -16.64 -11.37
C SER A 48 30.59 -17.08 -10.22
N THR A 49 31.91 -16.87 -10.37
CA THR A 49 32.90 -17.18 -9.34
C THR A 49 33.49 -15.90 -8.74
N LEU A 50 33.90 -15.94 -7.47
CA LEU A 50 34.58 -14.80 -6.84
C LEU A 50 35.84 -14.38 -7.61
N SER A 51 36.62 -15.33 -8.06
CA SER A 51 37.84 -15.07 -8.85
C SER A 51 37.54 -14.44 -10.21
N GLY A 52 36.41 -14.77 -10.82
CA GLY A 52 35.97 -14.12 -12.06
C GLY A 52 35.50 -12.70 -11.85
N ALA A 53 34.76 -12.43 -10.78
CA ALA A 53 34.33 -11.08 -10.41
C ALA A 53 35.53 -10.20 -10.03
N GLU A 54 36.51 -10.73 -9.30
CA GLU A 54 37.74 -10.00 -8.94
C GLU A 54 38.59 -9.67 -10.19
N ALA A 55 38.67 -10.57 -11.16
CA ALA A 55 39.36 -10.34 -12.41
C ALA A 55 38.69 -9.26 -13.27
N GLU A 56 37.34 -9.25 -13.30
CA GLU A 56 36.60 -8.20 -14.01
C GLU A 56 36.78 -6.83 -13.34
N ILE A 57 36.67 -6.79 -12.01
CA ILE A 57 36.90 -5.54 -11.25
C ILE A 57 38.29 -5.00 -11.54
N ALA A 58 39.33 -5.85 -11.50
CA ALA A 58 40.69 -5.45 -11.83
C ALA A 58 40.79 -4.89 -13.24
N PHE A 59 40.17 -5.55 -14.21
CA PHE A 59 40.16 -5.11 -15.60
C PHE A 59 39.45 -3.74 -15.78
N CYS A 60 38.30 -3.54 -15.18
CA CYS A 60 37.61 -2.27 -15.24
C CYS A 60 38.41 -1.14 -14.57
N LEU A 61 39.07 -1.43 -13.46
CA LEU A 61 39.89 -0.47 -12.71
C LEU A 61 41.21 -0.13 -13.41
N GLU A 62 41.66 -0.84 -14.43
CA GLU A 62 42.82 -0.40 -15.26
C GLU A 62 42.57 1.00 -15.87
N CYS A 63 41.35 1.30 -16.23
CA CYS A 63 40.97 2.63 -16.74
C CYS A 63 40.22 3.44 -15.65
N HIS A 64 39.20 2.86 -15.02
CA HIS A 64 38.40 3.57 -14.03
C HIS A 64 39.11 3.84 -12.71
N GLY A 65 40.25 3.20 -12.45
CA GLY A 65 41.13 3.48 -11.31
C GLY A 65 42.14 4.62 -11.56
N ASP A 66 42.20 5.18 -12.75
CA ASP A 66 43.07 6.32 -13.08
C ASP A 66 42.28 7.65 -12.98
N PRO A 67 42.64 8.55 -12.07
CA PRO A 67 41.95 9.84 -11.91
C PRO A 67 42.05 10.78 -13.11
N GLN A 68 42.89 10.47 -14.10
CA GLN A 68 43.04 11.26 -15.31
C GLN A 68 42.12 10.82 -16.45
N VAL A 69 41.42 9.68 -16.27
CA VAL A 69 40.49 9.16 -17.27
C VAL A 69 39.14 9.89 -17.17
N GLU A 70 38.75 10.49 -18.31
CA GLU A 70 37.47 11.20 -18.46
C GLU A 70 36.66 10.62 -19.62
N THR A 71 35.33 10.62 -19.51
CA THR A 71 34.49 10.28 -20.67
C THR A 71 34.34 11.44 -21.61
N TRP A 72 34.19 11.10 -22.89
CA TRP A 72 33.73 12.05 -23.94
C TRP A 72 32.19 11.99 -23.98
N ALA A 73 31.52 12.79 -23.17
CA ALA A 73 30.09 12.99 -23.29
C ALA A 73 29.80 14.18 -24.23
N THR A 74 28.64 14.17 -24.89
CA THR A 74 28.19 15.25 -25.78
C THR A 74 28.10 16.61 -25.06
N GLU A 75 28.03 16.63 -23.74
CA GLU A 75 27.90 17.84 -22.92
C GLU A 75 29.16 18.20 -22.11
N GLY A 76 30.30 17.56 -22.39
CA GLY A 76 31.56 17.84 -21.70
C GLY A 76 32.26 16.59 -21.19
N ARG A 77 33.44 16.81 -20.60
CA ARG A 77 34.23 15.73 -19.99
C ARG A 77 33.68 15.44 -18.59
N THR A 78 33.35 14.20 -18.31
CA THR A 78 32.89 13.75 -17.00
C THR A 78 33.92 12.80 -16.41
N PRO A 79 34.44 13.03 -15.20
CA PRO A 79 35.35 12.11 -14.54
C PRO A 79 34.61 10.77 -14.28
N VAL A 80 35.32 9.67 -14.56
CA VAL A 80 34.81 8.30 -14.32
C VAL A 80 35.68 7.54 -13.32
N TYR A 81 36.48 8.27 -12.58
CA TYR A 81 37.39 7.71 -11.59
C TYR A 81 36.64 7.03 -10.45
N ILE A 82 37.08 5.82 -10.13
CA ILE A 82 36.62 5.03 -8.97
C ILE A 82 37.84 4.74 -8.13
N ASP A 83 37.87 5.22 -6.87
CA ASP A 83 38.93 4.88 -5.95
C ASP A 83 38.91 3.38 -5.64
N PRO A 84 39.94 2.60 -6.05
CA PRO A 84 39.95 1.15 -5.89
C PRO A 84 39.93 0.69 -4.44
N VAL A 85 40.55 1.46 -3.53
CA VAL A 85 40.62 1.14 -2.12
C VAL A 85 39.26 1.34 -1.45
N ARG A 86 38.60 2.46 -1.74
CA ARG A 86 37.25 2.74 -1.24
C ARG A 86 36.23 1.77 -1.82
N HIS A 87 36.32 1.47 -3.13
CA HIS A 87 35.42 0.51 -3.78
C HIS A 87 35.53 -0.87 -3.09
N ALA A 88 36.73 -1.39 -2.87
CA ALA A 88 36.95 -2.69 -2.23
C ALA A 88 36.37 -2.79 -0.81
N GLN A 89 36.18 -1.66 -0.13
CA GLN A 89 35.58 -1.58 1.22
C GLN A 89 34.07 -1.45 1.21
N THR A 90 33.43 -1.25 0.03
CA THR A 90 31.99 -1.14 -0.08
C THR A 90 31.30 -2.49 0.06
N LEU A 91 30.01 -2.48 0.34
CA LEU A 91 29.18 -3.70 0.43
C LEU A 91 29.21 -4.54 -0.84
N HIS A 92 29.33 -3.90 -2.00
CA HIS A 92 29.38 -4.54 -3.31
C HIS A 92 30.77 -4.57 -3.93
N GLY A 93 31.82 -4.28 -3.15
CA GLY A 93 33.20 -4.21 -3.65
C GLY A 93 33.77 -5.52 -4.19
N ARG A 94 33.04 -6.63 -4.04
CA ARG A 94 33.36 -7.94 -4.64
C ARG A 94 32.38 -8.37 -5.70
N VAL A 95 31.43 -7.54 -6.06
CA VAL A 95 30.43 -7.81 -7.11
C VAL A 95 30.99 -7.30 -8.43
N ALA A 96 30.89 -8.11 -9.48
CA ALA A 96 31.32 -7.74 -10.83
C ALA A 96 30.65 -6.43 -11.29
N CYS A 97 31.38 -5.54 -11.92
CA CYS A 97 30.87 -4.24 -12.37
C CYS A 97 29.68 -4.40 -13.33
N THR A 98 29.76 -5.37 -14.24
CA THR A 98 28.68 -5.67 -15.19
C THR A 98 27.43 -6.26 -14.58
N ALA A 99 27.49 -6.74 -13.33
CA ALA A 99 26.27 -7.16 -12.60
C ALA A 99 25.33 -5.97 -12.33
N CYS A 100 25.90 -4.77 -12.20
CA CYS A 100 25.14 -3.53 -12.02
C CYS A 100 25.06 -2.72 -13.32
N HIS A 101 26.16 -2.65 -14.07
CA HIS A 101 26.31 -1.89 -15.31
C HIS A 101 26.23 -2.84 -16.51
N SER A 102 25.08 -3.46 -16.74
CA SER A 102 24.90 -4.50 -17.77
C SER A 102 25.02 -3.98 -19.20
N ASP A 103 24.87 -2.68 -19.41
CA ASP A 103 24.94 -2.00 -20.70
C ASP A 103 26.38 -1.64 -21.13
N VAL A 104 27.34 -1.57 -20.18
CA VAL A 104 28.72 -1.18 -20.48
C VAL A 104 29.52 -2.25 -21.23
N ALA A 105 29.03 -3.48 -21.29
CA ALA A 105 29.63 -4.56 -22.06
C ALA A 105 29.44 -4.42 -23.57
N ARG A 106 28.78 -3.35 -24.04
CA ARG A 106 28.49 -3.09 -25.45
C ARG A 106 29.42 -2.02 -26.02
N ASN A 107 29.59 -1.99 -27.33
CA ASN A 107 30.31 -0.92 -28.03
C ASN A 107 29.29 0.02 -28.73
N PRO A 108 29.31 1.32 -28.50
CA PRO A 108 30.26 2.08 -27.67
C PRO A 108 30.04 1.81 -26.15
N HIS A 109 31.16 1.87 -25.42
CA HIS A 109 31.19 1.69 -23.96
C HIS A 109 30.61 2.92 -23.25
N GLN A 110 29.29 2.93 -23.06
CA GLN A 110 28.54 4.00 -22.40
C GLN A 110 27.52 3.42 -21.46
N ALA A 111 27.55 3.85 -20.19
CA ALA A 111 26.45 3.54 -19.25
C ALA A 111 25.28 4.48 -19.58
N THR A 112 24.22 3.93 -20.12
CA THR A 112 23.01 4.68 -20.51
C THR A 112 21.81 4.30 -19.69
N GLU A 113 21.82 3.12 -19.07
CA GLU A 113 20.70 2.62 -18.30
C GLU A 113 20.93 2.79 -16.79
N PRO A 114 19.90 3.16 -16.03
CA PRO A 114 19.98 3.18 -14.56
C PRO A 114 20.25 1.77 -14.01
N VAL A 115 21.05 1.70 -12.94
CA VAL A 115 21.32 0.43 -12.26
C VAL A 115 20.03 -0.14 -11.67
N ALA A 116 19.68 -1.37 -12.07
CA ALA A 116 18.48 -2.07 -11.62
C ALA A 116 18.80 -2.95 -10.40
N CYS A 117 18.81 -2.35 -9.22
CA CYS A 117 19.07 -3.03 -7.94
C CYS A 117 18.10 -4.19 -7.69
N GLU A 118 16.88 -4.11 -8.21
CA GLU A 118 15.84 -5.11 -8.10
C GLU A 118 16.17 -6.45 -8.76
N ASN A 119 17.12 -6.49 -9.67
CA ASN A 119 17.53 -7.74 -10.31
C ASN A 119 18.14 -8.74 -9.28
N CYS A 120 18.80 -8.21 -8.25
CA CYS A 120 19.37 -9.03 -7.17
C CYS A 120 18.57 -8.90 -5.86
N HIS A 121 17.94 -7.77 -5.62
CA HIS A 121 17.27 -7.42 -4.37
C HIS A 121 15.74 -7.46 -4.46
N ALA A 122 15.16 -8.20 -5.40
CA ALA A 122 13.71 -8.29 -5.59
C ALA A 122 12.95 -8.71 -4.31
N ALA A 123 13.51 -9.64 -3.52
CA ALA A 123 12.91 -10.07 -2.26
C ALA A 123 12.91 -8.97 -1.18
N ILE A 124 13.87 -8.06 -1.21
CA ILE A 124 13.95 -6.94 -0.26
C ILE A 124 12.88 -5.90 -0.57
N LEU A 125 12.60 -5.64 -1.84
CA LEU A 125 11.53 -4.73 -2.25
C LEU A 125 10.17 -5.16 -1.70
N ALA A 126 9.89 -6.47 -1.69
CA ALA A 126 8.62 -7.00 -1.21
C ALA A 126 8.43 -6.91 0.32
N HIS A 127 9.52 -6.90 1.10
CA HIS A 127 9.43 -7.10 2.55
C HIS A 127 9.95 -5.93 3.40
N VAL A 128 10.83 -5.10 2.91
CA VAL A 128 11.54 -4.09 3.71
C VAL A 128 11.13 -2.66 3.36
N HIS A 129 10.89 -2.36 2.11
CA HIS A 129 10.53 -1.00 1.63
C HIS A 129 9.03 -0.85 1.51
N MET A 130 8.39 -0.91 2.65
CA MET A 130 6.96 -1.08 2.76
C MET A 130 6.16 0.16 2.42
N GLY A 131 5.32 -0.02 1.43
CA GLY A 131 4.22 0.86 1.12
C GLY A 131 4.50 1.84 -0.02
N ALA A 132 3.44 2.19 -0.68
CA ALA A 132 3.38 3.04 -1.85
C ALA A 132 4.30 4.28 -1.87
N PRO A 133 4.55 5.01 -0.74
CA PRO A 133 5.40 6.19 -0.78
C PRO A 133 6.84 5.95 -1.18
N HIS A 134 7.37 4.73 -0.92
CA HIS A 134 8.77 4.40 -1.17
C HIS A 134 8.98 3.61 -2.48
N LEU A 135 7.92 3.13 -3.12
CA LEU A 135 8.01 2.43 -4.41
C LEU A 135 8.50 3.34 -5.55
N ASP A 136 8.24 4.64 -5.43
CA ASP A 136 8.69 5.66 -6.38
C ASP A 136 10.03 6.30 -5.98
N THR A 137 10.77 5.67 -5.08
CA THR A 137 12.07 6.14 -4.60
C THR A 137 13.15 5.20 -5.13
N ASP A 138 14.14 5.75 -5.82
CA ASP A 138 15.30 4.97 -6.23
C ASP A 138 16.06 4.45 -5.02
N CYS A 139 16.55 3.22 -5.11
CA CYS A 139 17.31 2.58 -4.04
C CYS A 139 18.49 3.44 -3.60
N ALA A 140 19.17 4.03 -4.56
CA ALA A 140 20.29 4.92 -4.31
C ALA A 140 19.92 6.17 -3.50
N ALA A 141 18.70 6.71 -3.64
CA ALA A 141 18.27 7.87 -2.86
C ALA A 141 18.24 7.61 -1.35
N CYS A 142 18.03 6.35 -0.94
CA CYS A 142 18.08 5.93 0.46
C CYS A 142 19.47 5.41 0.86
N HIS A 143 20.18 4.72 -0.07
CA HIS A 143 21.43 4.03 0.22
C HIS A 143 22.69 4.85 -0.12
N ARG A 144 22.53 6.06 -0.66
CA ARG A 144 23.56 7.06 -0.91
C ARG A 144 23.26 8.34 -0.13
N PRO A 145 23.34 8.32 1.22
CA PRO A 145 23.01 9.48 2.06
C PRO A 145 24.02 10.65 1.88
N ASP A 146 25.12 10.39 1.23
CA ASP A 146 26.16 11.36 0.85
C ASP A 146 25.79 12.21 -0.36
N LEU A 147 24.77 11.83 -1.12
CA LEU A 147 24.36 12.52 -2.34
C LEU A 147 23.02 13.26 -2.19
N PRO A 148 22.89 14.43 -2.82
CA PRO A 148 21.64 15.16 -2.82
C PRO A 148 20.55 14.42 -3.63
N ILE A 149 19.32 14.57 -3.22
CA ILE A 149 18.15 13.96 -3.83
C ILE A 149 17.19 15.02 -4.31
N ILE A 150 16.42 14.69 -5.35
CA ILE A 150 15.34 15.52 -5.86
C ILE A 150 14.11 14.65 -6.15
N ARG A 151 12.96 15.31 -6.24
CA ARG A 151 11.79 14.71 -6.88
C ARG A 151 11.78 15.13 -8.35
N ASP A 152 11.87 14.13 -9.23
CA ASP A 152 11.75 14.36 -10.67
C ASP A 152 10.31 14.85 -11.01
N GLY A 153 10.20 16.03 -11.56
CA GLY A 153 8.92 16.67 -11.89
C GLY A 153 8.10 15.91 -12.94
N ALA A 154 8.77 15.21 -13.86
CA ALA A 154 8.12 14.49 -14.95
C ALA A 154 7.56 13.13 -14.49
N THR A 155 8.35 12.37 -13.75
CA THR A 155 7.97 11.02 -13.29
C THR A 155 7.39 11.02 -11.90
N GLY A 156 7.65 12.04 -11.08
CA GLY A 156 7.30 12.09 -9.65
C GLY A 156 8.19 11.22 -8.78
N ARG A 157 9.19 10.55 -9.35
CA ARG A 157 10.11 9.68 -8.61
C ARG A 157 11.12 10.49 -7.80
N ILE A 158 11.57 9.93 -6.69
CA ILE A 158 12.69 10.47 -5.90
C ILE A 158 13.97 9.81 -6.41
N VAL A 159 14.88 10.61 -6.93
CA VAL A 159 16.12 10.17 -7.56
C VAL A 159 17.31 10.97 -7.03
N LEU A 160 18.52 10.50 -7.29
CA LEU A 160 19.72 11.28 -7.03
C LEU A 160 19.74 12.52 -7.93
N ALA A 161 20.03 13.68 -7.35
CA ALA A 161 20.19 14.90 -8.11
C ALA A 161 21.42 14.81 -9.05
N GLU A 162 21.30 15.38 -10.25
CA GLU A 162 22.45 15.49 -11.17
C GLU A 162 23.37 16.62 -10.79
N ARG A 163 22.83 17.65 -10.15
CA ARG A 163 23.55 18.82 -9.67
C ARG A 163 23.24 19.09 -8.21
N ASP A 164 24.22 19.64 -7.50
CA ASP A 164 24.05 20.12 -6.14
C ASP A 164 23.24 21.43 -6.08
N ALA A 165 22.98 21.94 -4.90
CA ALA A 165 22.26 23.19 -4.68
C ALA A 165 22.98 24.42 -5.27
N ALA A 166 24.28 24.34 -5.49
CA ALA A 166 25.10 25.38 -6.14
C ALA A 166 25.15 25.25 -7.66
N GLY A 167 24.54 24.20 -8.24
CA GLY A 167 24.52 23.94 -9.68
C GLY A 167 25.71 23.14 -10.20
N ASN A 168 26.62 22.67 -9.33
CA ASN A 168 27.76 21.85 -9.72
C ASN A 168 27.32 20.41 -10.01
N PRO A 169 27.96 19.70 -10.97
CA PRO A 169 27.72 18.28 -11.16
C PRO A 169 28.02 17.48 -9.87
N VAL A 170 27.12 16.57 -9.53
CA VAL A 170 27.27 15.70 -8.36
C VAL A 170 28.20 14.54 -8.73
N ASP A 171 29.24 14.34 -7.93
CA ASP A 171 30.13 13.19 -8.09
C ASP A 171 29.44 11.91 -7.62
N ARG A 172 29.08 11.05 -8.58
CA ARG A 172 28.43 9.76 -8.34
C ARG A 172 29.40 8.58 -8.32
N THR A 173 30.69 8.82 -8.54
CA THR A 173 31.70 7.77 -8.76
C THR A 173 32.09 7.03 -7.47
N ALA A 174 31.78 7.55 -6.30
CA ALA A 174 32.24 7.01 -5.01
C ALA A 174 31.70 5.62 -4.65
N HIS A 175 30.73 5.06 -5.34
CA HIS A 175 30.15 3.70 -5.16
C HIS A 175 29.89 3.26 -3.70
N SER A 176 29.81 4.20 -2.75
CA SER A 176 29.63 3.94 -1.33
C SER A 176 28.14 3.77 -1.02
N LEU A 177 27.67 2.52 -0.92
CA LEU A 177 26.30 2.23 -0.50
C LEU A 177 26.25 1.99 1.01
N ALA A 178 25.33 2.66 1.70
CA ALA A 178 25.07 2.44 3.11
C ALA A 178 24.30 1.12 3.33
N ALA A 179 24.72 0.32 4.31
CA ALA A 179 24.03 -0.93 4.66
C ALA A 179 22.60 -0.70 5.19
N ARG A 180 22.38 0.47 5.81
CA ARG A 180 21.07 0.90 6.31
C ARG A 180 20.61 2.12 5.54
N PRO A 181 19.30 2.20 5.18
CA PRO A 181 18.78 3.38 4.51
C PRO A 181 18.85 4.60 5.44
N GLY A 182 19.27 5.73 4.90
CA GLY A 182 19.28 7.02 5.59
C GLY A 182 17.87 7.65 5.54
N CYS A 183 17.01 7.33 6.49
CA CYS A 183 15.66 7.90 6.54
C CYS A 183 15.69 9.43 6.65
N GLU A 184 16.67 9.96 7.36
CA GLU A 184 16.92 11.40 7.56
C GLU A 184 17.30 12.14 6.28
N ASN A 185 17.68 11.43 5.23
CA ASN A 185 17.95 12.02 3.91
C ASN A 185 16.71 12.67 3.30
N CYS A 186 15.52 12.14 3.62
CA CYS A 186 14.24 12.64 3.13
C CYS A 186 13.35 13.19 4.25
N HIS A 187 13.42 12.63 5.46
CA HIS A 187 12.52 12.96 6.57
C HIS A 187 13.10 14.07 7.47
N TYR A 188 13.08 15.30 6.98
CA TYR A 188 13.39 16.52 7.71
C TYR A 188 12.52 17.68 7.26
N ALA A 189 12.51 18.75 8.08
CA ALA A 189 11.72 19.95 7.76
C ALA A 189 12.20 20.59 6.46
N SER A 190 11.24 20.94 5.58
CA SER A 190 11.54 21.64 4.32
C SER A 190 12.44 20.86 3.34
N ASN A 191 12.38 19.54 3.37
CA ASN A 191 13.10 18.71 2.42
C ASN A 191 12.62 18.92 0.97
N PRO A 192 13.49 18.73 -0.05
CA PRO A 192 13.16 19.04 -1.45
C PRO A 192 12.20 18.01 -2.09
N VAL A 193 12.01 16.86 -1.46
CA VAL A 193 11.19 15.76 -2.04
C VAL A 193 9.76 15.72 -1.49
N GLY A 194 9.43 16.63 -0.54
CA GLY A 194 8.09 16.70 0.05
C GLY A 194 7.76 15.53 0.98
N ALA A 195 8.76 14.83 1.51
CA ALA A 195 8.56 13.80 2.51
C ALA A 195 8.07 14.43 3.84
N PRO A 196 7.28 13.71 4.65
CA PRO A 196 6.95 14.16 6.01
C PRO A 196 8.21 14.47 6.81
N ALA A 197 8.18 15.51 7.64
CA ALA A 197 9.34 15.92 8.43
C ALA A 197 9.84 14.85 9.43
N VAL A 198 9.02 13.84 9.69
CA VAL A 198 9.36 12.67 10.51
C VAL A 198 8.91 11.39 9.81
N THR A 199 9.57 10.29 10.11
CA THR A 199 9.15 8.96 9.63
C THR A 199 7.80 8.60 10.25
N LEU A 200 6.82 8.26 9.40
CA LEU A 200 5.49 7.83 9.85
C LEU A 200 5.40 6.31 9.91
N PRO A 201 4.61 5.75 10.82
CA PRO A 201 4.37 4.31 10.86
C PRO A 201 3.76 3.81 9.56
N ALA A 202 4.07 2.57 9.18
CA ALA A 202 3.41 1.92 8.07
C ALA A 202 1.90 1.77 8.36
N ARG A 203 1.07 1.87 7.31
CA ARG A 203 -0.37 1.66 7.42
C ARG A 203 -0.67 0.26 7.94
N SER A 204 -1.45 0.18 9.01
CA SER A 204 -1.86 -1.08 9.63
C SER A 204 -3.06 -1.70 8.92
N VAL A 205 -3.40 -2.94 9.30
CA VAL A 205 -4.61 -3.64 8.85
C VAL A 205 -5.89 -2.82 9.06
N LEU A 206 -5.93 -1.92 10.05
CA LEU A 206 -7.08 -1.05 10.29
C LEU A 206 -7.28 0.02 9.20
N CYS A 207 -6.28 0.29 8.38
CA CYS A 207 -6.34 1.21 7.26
C CYS A 207 -6.89 0.55 5.97
N MET A 208 -6.84 -0.80 5.88
CA MET A 208 -7.25 -1.56 4.69
C MET A 208 -8.66 -1.28 4.18
N PRO A 209 -9.67 -0.98 5.01
CA PRO A 209 -11.00 -0.67 4.50
C PRO A 209 -11.05 0.52 3.52
N CYS A 210 -10.06 1.43 3.59
CA CYS A 210 -10.05 2.65 2.77
C CYS A 210 -8.79 2.84 1.93
N HIS A 211 -7.69 2.18 2.27
CA HIS A 211 -6.38 2.35 1.63
C HIS A 211 -5.72 1.00 1.39
N GLU A 212 -4.78 0.95 0.45
CA GLU A 212 -3.81 -0.13 0.43
C GLU A 212 -3.01 -0.10 1.75
N ALA A 213 -2.89 -1.25 2.38
CA ALA A 213 -2.19 -1.42 3.65
C ALA A 213 -1.77 -2.87 3.84
N ALA A 214 -0.69 -3.10 4.55
CA ALA A 214 -0.28 -4.45 4.90
C ALA A 214 -1.16 -5.02 6.04
N PRO A 215 -1.44 -6.33 6.07
CA PRO A 215 -2.19 -6.97 7.15
C PRO A 215 -1.33 -7.14 8.41
N ILE A 216 -0.67 -6.08 8.83
CA ILE A 216 0.24 -6.03 9.97
C ILE A 216 -0.22 -4.98 10.97
N VAL A 217 0.20 -5.16 12.22
CA VAL A 217 0.02 -4.19 13.29
C VAL A 217 1.39 -3.94 13.91
N LYS A 218 1.98 -2.78 13.63
CA LYS A 218 3.31 -2.42 14.12
C LYS A 218 3.28 -1.28 15.15
N ASP A 219 2.19 -0.55 15.21
CA ASP A 219 2.02 0.56 16.14
C ASP A 219 1.09 0.19 17.31
N PRO A 220 1.32 0.72 18.52
CA PRO A 220 0.57 0.36 19.71
C PRO A 220 -0.91 0.78 19.65
N TRP A 221 -1.23 1.89 18.99
CA TRP A 221 -2.63 2.37 18.90
C TRP A 221 -3.47 1.45 18.01
N SER A 222 -2.95 1.01 16.88
CA SER A 222 -3.62 0.01 16.04
C SER A 222 -3.79 -1.32 16.78
N ALA A 223 -2.80 -1.74 17.58
CA ALA A 223 -2.92 -2.93 18.42
C ALA A 223 -4.05 -2.81 19.44
N VAL A 224 -4.14 -1.68 20.16
CA VAL A 224 -5.23 -1.40 21.11
C VAL A 224 -6.57 -1.34 20.40
N GLY A 225 -6.66 -0.62 19.27
CA GLY A 225 -7.91 -0.53 18.50
C GLY A 225 -8.41 -1.89 18.01
N LEU A 226 -7.50 -2.72 17.49
CA LEU A 226 -7.82 -4.08 17.07
C LEU A 226 -8.26 -4.96 18.26
N LEU A 227 -7.59 -4.86 19.41
CA LEU A 227 -7.98 -5.58 20.62
C LEU A 227 -9.40 -5.21 21.06
N VAL A 228 -9.71 -3.90 21.13
CA VAL A 228 -11.06 -3.42 21.50
C VAL A 228 -12.11 -3.91 20.49
N PHE A 229 -11.80 -3.85 19.20
CA PHE A 229 -12.66 -4.40 18.15
C PHE A 229 -12.93 -5.89 18.34
N LEU A 230 -11.89 -6.70 18.55
CA LEU A 230 -12.01 -8.15 18.74
C LEU A 230 -12.78 -8.50 20.00
N VAL A 231 -12.54 -7.80 21.13
CA VAL A 231 -13.31 -7.96 22.35
C VAL A 231 -14.78 -7.63 22.12
N GLY A 232 -15.07 -6.50 21.48
CA GLY A 232 -16.43 -6.09 21.14
C GLY A 232 -17.13 -7.11 20.24
N MET A 233 -16.43 -7.63 19.22
CA MET A 233 -16.97 -8.70 18.35
C MET A 233 -17.24 -9.97 19.13
N THR A 234 -16.36 -10.37 20.04
CA THR A 234 -16.55 -11.55 20.91
C THR A 234 -17.77 -11.40 21.80
N ILE A 235 -17.97 -10.21 22.38
CA ILE A 235 -19.16 -9.89 23.18
C ILE A 235 -20.43 -10.02 22.32
N ASN A 236 -20.44 -9.42 21.12
CA ASN A 236 -21.59 -9.51 20.21
C ASN A 236 -21.88 -10.95 19.80
N VAL A 237 -20.89 -11.71 19.36
CA VAL A 237 -21.05 -13.13 19.04
C VAL A 237 -21.61 -13.90 20.24
N SER A 238 -21.10 -13.65 21.46
CA SER A 238 -21.58 -14.28 22.67
C SER A 238 -23.08 -13.97 22.98
N ILE A 239 -23.49 -12.71 22.70
CA ILE A 239 -24.89 -12.30 22.87
C ILE A 239 -25.77 -13.00 21.80
N TYR A 240 -25.36 -13.02 20.54
CA TYR A 240 -26.12 -13.72 19.49
C TYR A 240 -26.22 -15.23 19.72
N LEU A 241 -25.18 -15.85 20.29
CA LEU A 241 -25.20 -17.27 20.64
C LEU A 241 -26.10 -17.62 21.86
N ARG A 242 -26.59 -16.63 22.62
CA ARG A 242 -27.58 -16.87 23.71
C ARG A 242 -28.97 -17.20 23.19
N GLY A 243 -29.34 -16.76 21.98
CA GLY A 243 -30.62 -17.10 21.36
C GLY A 243 -30.79 -18.61 21.17
N GLU A 244 -32.02 -19.12 21.12
CA GLU A 244 -32.29 -20.54 20.82
C GLU A 244 -32.14 -20.83 19.31
N LEU A 245 -31.60 -22.01 19.00
CA LEU A 245 -31.59 -22.48 17.59
C LEU A 245 -32.87 -23.27 17.34
N PRO A 246 -33.67 -22.90 16.32
CA PRO A 246 -34.85 -23.70 15.94
C PRO A 246 -34.46 -25.16 15.70
N GLY A 247 -35.22 -26.09 16.32
CA GLY A 247 -34.96 -27.54 16.23
C GLY A 247 -33.90 -28.11 17.17
N HIS A 248 -33.19 -27.25 17.91
CA HIS A 248 -32.13 -27.72 18.87
C HIS A 248 -32.21 -26.95 20.19
N PRO A 249 -33.24 -27.18 21.03
CA PRO A 249 -33.35 -26.53 22.30
C PRO A 249 -32.23 -27.00 23.28
N GLY A 250 -31.76 -26.11 24.13
CA GLY A 250 -30.83 -26.43 25.19
C GLY A 250 -29.37 -26.72 24.85
N ILE A 251 -28.95 -26.50 23.59
CA ILE A 251 -27.54 -26.67 23.22
C ILE A 251 -26.66 -25.51 23.70
N THR A 252 -25.41 -25.86 24.04
CA THR A 252 -24.42 -24.88 24.51
C THR A 252 -23.96 -23.90 23.42
N PRO A 253 -23.47 -22.71 23.77
CA PRO A 253 -22.92 -21.76 22.81
C PRO A 253 -21.83 -22.35 21.89
N MET A 254 -20.98 -23.25 22.43
CA MET A 254 -19.93 -23.93 21.66
C MET A 254 -20.52 -24.90 20.63
N GLN A 255 -21.58 -25.63 21.00
CA GLN A 255 -22.29 -26.49 20.06
C GLN A 255 -22.99 -25.69 18.98
N LYS A 256 -23.59 -24.53 19.30
CA LYS A 256 -24.15 -23.62 18.30
C LYS A 256 -23.08 -23.15 17.31
N LEU A 257 -21.90 -22.78 17.79
CA LEU A 257 -20.79 -22.37 16.93
C LEU A 257 -20.31 -23.51 16.02
N SER A 258 -20.26 -24.74 16.54
CA SER A 258 -19.89 -25.92 15.73
C SER A 258 -20.94 -26.26 14.65
N TYR A 259 -22.23 -26.09 14.95
CA TYR A 259 -23.30 -26.23 13.97
C TYR A 259 -23.20 -25.16 12.88
N LEU A 260 -23.00 -23.88 13.27
CA LEU A 260 -22.80 -22.78 12.32
C LEU A 260 -21.57 -22.99 11.42
N ALA A 261 -20.46 -23.42 12.01
CA ALA A 261 -19.25 -23.73 11.26
C ALA A 261 -19.48 -24.92 10.32
N GLY A 262 -20.14 -25.96 10.76
CA GLY A 262 -20.51 -27.11 9.92
C GLY A 262 -21.41 -26.73 8.76
N ASP A 263 -22.41 -25.90 9.00
CA ASP A 263 -23.33 -25.40 7.97
C ASP A 263 -22.59 -24.52 6.97
N LEU A 264 -21.68 -23.67 7.43
CA LEU A 264 -20.87 -22.83 6.55
C LEU A 264 -19.94 -23.68 5.66
N VAL A 265 -19.28 -24.68 6.25
CA VAL A 265 -18.41 -25.61 5.49
C VAL A 265 -19.24 -26.38 4.45
N ARG A 266 -20.38 -26.95 4.86
CA ARG A 266 -21.29 -27.65 3.92
C ARG A 266 -21.78 -26.73 2.79
N LEU A 267 -22.05 -25.47 3.10
CA LEU A 267 -22.44 -24.48 2.10
C LEU A 267 -21.33 -24.23 1.09
N VAL A 268 -20.11 -23.93 1.57
CA VAL A 268 -18.95 -23.62 0.74
C VAL A 268 -18.65 -24.75 -0.24
N PHE A 269 -18.76 -26.00 0.21
CA PHE A 269 -18.52 -27.19 -0.63
C PHE A 269 -19.77 -27.72 -1.34
N SER A 270 -20.91 -27.03 -1.26
CA SER A 270 -22.13 -27.44 -1.97
C SER A 270 -22.21 -26.88 -3.40
N ARG A 271 -22.78 -27.64 -4.33
CA ARG A 271 -23.10 -27.14 -5.69
C ARG A 271 -24.08 -25.95 -5.68
N ARG A 272 -24.78 -25.73 -4.56
CA ARG A 272 -25.71 -24.60 -4.35
C ARG A 272 -24.96 -23.32 -3.99
N PHE A 273 -23.69 -23.41 -3.54
CA PHE A 273 -22.91 -22.27 -3.09
C PHE A 273 -22.91 -21.13 -4.10
N PHE A 274 -22.53 -21.40 -5.34
CA PHE A 274 -22.46 -20.36 -6.37
C PHE A 274 -23.80 -19.73 -6.70
N ARG A 275 -24.90 -20.48 -6.68
CA ARG A 275 -26.25 -19.96 -6.91
C ARG A 275 -26.76 -19.13 -5.74
N LEU A 276 -26.58 -19.60 -4.51
CA LEU A 276 -27.05 -18.94 -3.30
C LEU A 276 -26.21 -17.70 -2.97
N VAL A 277 -24.89 -17.84 -3.02
CA VAL A 277 -23.98 -16.71 -2.81
C VAL A 277 -24.14 -15.69 -3.92
N GLY A 278 -24.26 -16.12 -5.20
CA GLY A 278 -24.46 -15.21 -6.31
C GLY A 278 -25.75 -14.38 -6.18
N SER A 279 -26.89 -15.01 -5.89
CA SER A 279 -28.16 -14.28 -5.76
C SER A 279 -28.21 -13.38 -4.53
N LYS A 280 -27.73 -13.86 -3.36
CA LYS A 280 -27.77 -13.09 -2.10
C LYS A 280 -26.66 -12.07 -2.00
N LEU A 281 -25.51 -12.36 -2.57
CA LEU A 281 -24.43 -11.39 -2.72
C LEU A 281 -24.87 -10.26 -3.64
N ALA A 282 -25.51 -10.58 -4.77
CA ALA A 282 -26.07 -9.57 -5.65
C ALA A 282 -27.15 -8.72 -4.95
N ASP A 283 -28.09 -9.32 -4.20
CA ASP A 283 -29.09 -8.59 -3.41
C ASP A 283 -28.43 -7.68 -2.35
N GLY A 284 -27.33 -8.14 -1.71
CA GLY A 284 -26.56 -7.36 -0.74
C GLY A 284 -25.75 -6.25 -1.39
N ILE A 285 -25.05 -6.55 -2.49
CA ILE A 285 -24.24 -5.56 -3.22
C ILE A 285 -25.15 -4.47 -3.81
N PHE A 286 -26.25 -4.84 -4.47
CA PHE A 286 -27.18 -3.88 -5.10
C PHE A 286 -28.17 -3.25 -4.11
N LEU A 287 -28.14 -3.65 -2.83
CA LEU A 287 -29.03 -3.13 -1.78
C LEU A 287 -30.52 -3.17 -2.21
N ARG A 288 -30.93 -4.24 -2.87
CA ARG A 288 -32.24 -4.38 -3.53
C ARG A 288 -33.40 -4.14 -2.58
N ARG A 289 -33.32 -4.64 -1.34
CA ARG A 289 -34.35 -4.39 -0.32
C ARG A 289 -34.48 -2.91 0.00
N SER A 290 -33.35 -2.20 0.13
CA SER A 290 -33.36 -0.76 0.38
C SER A 290 -34.00 0.03 -0.77
N LEU A 291 -33.78 -0.41 -2.02
CA LEU A 291 -34.41 0.16 -3.21
C LEU A 291 -35.93 -0.03 -3.20
N GLN A 292 -36.41 -1.23 -2.82
CA GLN A 292 -37.85 -1.54 -2.73
C GLN A 292 -38.54 -0.73 -1.64
N GLU A 293 -37.86 -0.40 -0.56
CA GLU A 293 -38.43 0.41 0.53
C GLU A 293 -38.42 1.91 0.23
N SER A 294 -37.34 2.43 -0.34
CA SER A 294 -37.19 3.87 -0.65
C SER A 294 -35.98 4.15 -1.54
N VAL A 295 -36.24 4.75 -2.70
CA VAL A 295 -35.18 5.18 -3.64
C VAL A 295 -34.20 6.14 -2.97
N SER A 296 -34.69 7.12 -2.20
CA SER A 296 -33.83 8.09 -1.50
C SER A 296 -32.90 7.43 -0.45
N ARG A 297 -33.40 6.40 0.24
CA ARG A 297 -32.58 5.61 1.16
C ARG A 297 -31.56 4.79 0.41
N TRP A 298 -31.97 4.18 -0.69
CA TRP A 298 -31.07 3.39 -1.53
C TRP A 298 -29.94 4.24 -2.11
N VAL A 299 -30.26 5.40 -2.69
CA VAL A 299 -29.25 6.33 -3.25
C VAL A 299 -28.23 6.72 -2.18
N MET A 300 -28.68 7.14 -0.99
CA MET A 300 -27.80 7.53 0.11
C MET A 300 -26.86 6.37 0.53
N HIS A 301 -27.39 5.15 0.68
CA HIS A 301 -26.59 3.99 1.05
C HIS A 301 -25.61 3.59 -0.05
N THR A 302 -26.05 3.64 -1.31
CA THR A 302 -25.23 3.30 -2.48
C THR A 302 -24.05 4.27 -2.60
N LEU A 303 -24.28 5.56 -2.41
CA LEU A 303 -23.24 6.59 -2.44
C LEU A 303 -22.17 6.42 -1.35
N ILE A 304 -22.50 5.80 -0.22
CA ILE A 304 -21.55 5.50 0.84
C ILE A 304 -20.91 4.12 0.62
N TYR A 305 -21.75 3.10 0.42
CA TYR A 305 -21.32 1.70 0.45
C TYR A 305 -20.47 1.29 -0.76
N TRP A 306 -20.88 1.66 -1.97
CA TRP A 306 -20.17 1.22 -3.17
C TRP A 306 -18.77 1.82 -3.33
N PRO A 307 -18.56 3.13 -3.12
CA PRO A 307 -17.21 3.69 -3.16
C PRO A 307 -16.30 3.08 -2.08
N PHE A 308 -16.87 2.82 -0.90
CA PHE A 308 -16.13 2.19 0.19
C PHE A 308 -15.70 0.75 -0.18
N LEU A 309 -16.63 -0.05 -0.71
CA LEU A 309 -16.35 -1.41 -1.18
C LEU A 309 -15.34 -1.41 -2.33
N ALA A 310 -15.48 -0.49 -3.29
CA ALA A 310 -14.59 -0.37 -4.43
C ALA A 310 -13.15 -0.02 -3.99
N ARG A 311 -13.00 0.91 -3.03
CA ARG A 311 -11.67 1.24 -2.46
C ARG A 311 -11.08 0.10 -1.68
N PHE A 312 -11.88 -0.61 -0.88
CA PHE A 312 -11.42 -1.79 -0.17
C PHE A 312 -10.91 -2.88 -1.12
N LEU A 313 -11.65 -3.16 -2.21
CA LEU A 313 -11.25 -4.13 -3.22
C LEU A 313 -9.97 -3.68 -3.95
N LEU A 314 -9.88 -2.41 -4.33
CA LEU A 314 -8.67 -1.86 -4.93
C LEU A 314 -7.47 -2.01 -3.98
N GLY A 315 -7.62 -1.63 -2.72
CA GLY A 315 -6.58 -1.77 -1.70
C GLY A 315 -6.14 -3.21 -1.50
N LEU A 316 -7.08 -4.16 -1.50
CA LEU A 316 -6.79 -5.59 -1.40
C LEU A 316 -6.02 -6.11 -2.61
N VAL A 317 -6.41 -5.71 -3.83
CA VAL A 317 -5.73 -6.08 -5.08
C VAL A 317 -4.33 -5.48 -5.11
N THR A 318 -4.18 -4.21 -4.73
CA THR A 318 -2.87 -3.54 -4.65
C THR A 318 -1.96 -4.24 -3.65
N TRP A 319 -2.45 -4.52 -2.43
CA TRP A 319 -1.70 -5.26 -1.43
C TRP A 319 -1.28 -6.66 -1.94
N ALA A 320 -2.18 -7.40 -2.57
CA ALA A 320 -1.85 -8.71 -3.14
C ALA A 320 -0.79 -8.60 -4.25
N GLY A 321 -0.88 -7.55 -5.07
CA GLY A 321 0.14 -7.23 -6.08
C GLY A 321 1.51 -6.97 -5.46
N GLU A 322 1.57 -6.13 -4.44
CA GLU A 322 2.81 -5.83 -3.71
C GLU A 322 3.40 -7.08 -3.02
N ALA A 323 2.54 -7.94 -2.48
CA ALA A 323 2.97 -9.15 -1.78
C ALA A 323 3.46 -10.26 -2.72
N PHE A 324 2.83 -10.45 -3.88
CA PHE A 324 3.07 -11.61 -4.75
C PHE A 324 3.71 -11.26 -6.10
N TRP A 325 3.52 -10.03 -6.60
CA TRP A 325 4.01 -9.56 -7.91
C TRP A 325 4.57 -8.12 -7.84
N PRO A 326 5.54 -7.82 -6.95
CA PRO A 326 6.02 -6.45 -6.72
C PRO A 326 6.66 -5.81 -7.96
N ALA A 327 7.29 -6.61 -8.82
CA ALA A 327 7.92 -6.14 -10.04
C ALA A 327 6.93 -5.92 -11.22
N ALA A 328 5.67 -6.37 -11.09
CA ALA A 328 4.70 -6.25 -12.15
C ALA A 328 4.30 -4.78 -12.38
N ARG A 329 4.23 -4.36 -13.65
CA ARG A 329 3.85 -2.99 -14.03
C ARG A 329 2.50 -2.56 -13.45
N TRP A 330 1.51 -3.44 -13.46
CA TRP A 330 0.18 -3.15 -12.92
C TRP A 330 0.20 -2.91 -11.41
N THR A 331 1.05 -3.62 -10.65
CA THR A 331 1.23 -3.40 -9.20
C THR A 331 1.76 -2.00 -8.94
N ARG A 332 2.82 -1.58 -9.63
CA ARG A 332 3.39 -0.23 -9.49
C ARG A 332 2.37 0.84 -9.83
N VAL A 333 1.60 0.67 -10.92
CA VAL A 333 0.54 1.60 -11.31
C VAL A 333 -0.54 1.73 -10.24
N LEU A 334 -1.00 0.62 -9.63
CA LEU A 334 -2.03 0.65 -8.59
C LEU A 334 -1.50 1.18 -7.25
N ALA A 335 -0.24 0.93 -6.94
CA ALA A 335 0.41 1.41 -5.72
C ALA A 335 0.74 2.91 -5.75
N ASP A 336 1.02 3.46 -6.94
CA ASP A 336 1.24 4.90 -7.13
C ASP A 336 -0.11 5.66 -7.12
N ARG A 337 -0.38 6.33 -5.99
CA ARG A 337 -1.58 7.16 -5.81
C ARG A 337 -1.63 8.37 -6.72
N ASP A 338 -0.51 8.80 -7.28
CA ASP A 338 -0.39 9.95 -8.17
C ASP A 338 -0.54 9.57 -9.65
N THR A 339 -0.70 8.28 -9.94
CA THR A 339 -1.12 7.81 -11.26
C THR A 339 -2.52 8.37 -11.59
N PRO A 340 -2.72 9.02 -12.73
CA PRO A 340 -3.96 9.72 -13.07
C PRO A 340 -5.25 8.94 -12.83
N GLY A 341 -5.30 7.67 -13.26
CA GLY A 341 -6.49 6.83 -13.07
C GLY A 341 -6.76 6.48 -11.60
N VAL A 342 -5.71 6.24 -10.80
CA VAL A 342 -5.82 5.91 -9.37
C VAL A 342 -6.20 7.15 -8.57
N ALA A 343 -5.59 8.31 -8.86
CA ALA A 343 -5.91 9.58 -8.24
C ALA A 343 -7.39 9.94 -8.46
N LEU A 344 -7.85 9.90 -9.72
CA LEU A 344 -9.23 10.18 -10.07
C LEU A 344 -10.21 9.23 -9.39
N PHE A 345 -9.91 7.92 -9.39
CA PHE A 345 -10.75 6.91 -8.75
C PHE A 345 -10.88 7.17 -7.24
N ASN A 346 -9.79 7.46 -6.56
CA ASN A 346 -9.77 7.73 -5.13
C ASN A 346 -10.59 8.97 -4.77
N ASP A 347 -10.42 10.06 -5.51
CA ASP A 347 -11.14 11.31 -5.28
C ASP A 347 -12.63 11.19 -5.64
N LEU A 348 -12.97 10.49 -6.72
CA LEU A 348 -14.36 10.21 -7.06
C LEU A 348 -15.05 9.40 -5.95
N CYS A 349 -14.40 8.35 -5.44
CA CYS A 349 -14.93 7.59 -4.31
C CYS A 349 -15.13 8.49 -3.07
N ALA A 350 -14.17 9.36 -2.75
CA ALA A 350 -14.29 10.29 -1.63
C ALA A 350 -15.45 11.28 -1.85
N ALA A 351 -15.60 11.84 -3.04
CA ALA A 351 -16.70 12.73 -3.40
C ALA A 351 -18.07 12.06 -3.20
N LEU A 352 -18.22 10.83 -3.67
CA LEU A 352 -19.47 10.07 -3.55
C LEU A 352 -19.82 9.79 -2.09
N VAL A 353 -18.84 9.39 -1.26
CA VAL A 353 -19.07 9.16 0.17
C VAL A 353 -19.45 10.47 0.87
N ILE A 354 -18.73 11.56 0.61
CA ILE A 354 -19.06 12.87 1.19
C ILE A 354 -20.48 13.29 0.81
N LEU A 355 -20.87 13.15 -0.45
CA LEU A 355 -22.22 13.42 -0.91
C LEU A 355 -23.25 12.56 -0.17
N GLY A 356 -23.00 11.25 -0.02
CA GLY A 356 -23.86 10.34 0.73
C GLY A 356 -24.01 10.74 2.19
N VAL A 357 -22.92 11.13 2.85
CA VAL A 357 -22.92 11.64 4.24
C VAL A 357 -23.71 12.95 4.34
N LEU A 358 -23.50 13.89 3.41
CA LEU A 358 -24.25 15.14 3.37
C LEU A 358 -25.77 14.92 3.19
N LEU A 359 -26.14 13.98 2.31
CA LEU A 359 -27.54 13.59 2.16
C LEU A 359 -28.12 12.96 3.43
N ALA A 360 -27.32 12.16 4.14
CA ALA A 360 -27.73 11.57 5.43
C ALA A 360 -27.95 12.66 6.50
N LEU A 361 -27.02 13.62 6.59
CA LEU A 361 -27.13 14.79 7.48
C LEU A 361 -28.35 15.64 7.12
N TYR A 362 -28.53 15.99 5.84
CA TYR A 362 -29.67 16.75 5.36
C TYR A 362 -31.00 16.11 5.76
N ARG A 363 -31.18 14.82 5.49
CA ARG A 363 -32.41 14.10 5.82
C ARG A 363 -32.68 14.03 7.32
N ARG A 364 -31.66 13.89 8.14
CA ARG A 364 -31.78 13.74 9.61
C ARG A 364 -31.96 15.05 10.34
N PHE A 365 -31.20 16.08 9.96
CA PHE A 365 -31.10 17.32 10.74
C PHE A 365 -31.87 18.48 10.13
N ILE A 366 -31.95 18.56 8.78
CA ILE A 366 -32.62 19.67 8.09
C ILE A 366 -34.06 19.25 7.76
N ARG A 367 -34.24 18.17 6.99
CA ARG A 367 -35.58 17.69 6.61
C ARG A 367 -36.34 17.06 7.79
N ARG A 368 -35.62 16.55 8.79
CA ARG A 368 -36.19 15.90 9.99
C ARG A 368 -37.21 14.82 9.61
N ASP A 369 -36.84 13.89 8.71
CA ASP A 369 -37.71 12.85 8.21
C ASP A 369 -38.35 12.08 9.41
N PRO A 370 -39.69 12.12 9.60
CA PRO A 370 -40.37 11.54 10.75
C PRO A 370 -40.19 10.03 10.86
N ARG A 371 -39.81 9.37 9.75
CA ARG A 371 -39.51 7.92 9.71
C ARG A 371 -38.15 7.58 10.32
N LEU A 372 -37.28 8.57 10.55
CA LEU A 372 -35.94 8.39 11.07
C LEU A 372 -35.88 8.79 12.56
N ARG A 373 -35.84 7.78 13.43
CA ARG A 373 -35.50 8.02 14.84
C ARG A 373 -33.99 8.23 14.95
N THR A 374 -33.57 9.46 15.19
CA THR A 374 -32.15 9.85 15.29
C THR A 374 -31.70 9.81 16.74
N GLY A 375 -31.08 8.71 17.14
CA GLY A 375 -30.43 8.56 18.44
C GLY A 375 -29.01 9.14 18.47
N LEU A 376 -28.40 9.15 19.65
CA LEU A 376 -27.01 9.57 19.83
C LEU A 376 -26.05 8.71 18.98
N GLU A 377 -26.28 7.41 18.90
CA GLU A 377 -25.50 6.46 18.09
C GLU A 377 -25.45 6.82 16.61
N ASP A 378 -26.60 7.26 16.04
CA ASP A 378 -26.67 7.69 14.65
C ASP A 378 -25.88 8.97 14.40
N LYS A 379 -25.96 9.93 15.34
CA LYS A 379 -25.20 11.17 15.28
C LYS A 379 -23.70 10.88 15.33
N THR A 380 -23.28 10.08 16.29
CA THR A 380 -21.87 9.69 16.48
C THR A 380 -21.34 8.98 15.24
N ALA A 381 -22.06 7.97 14.73
CA ALA A 381 -21.64 7.22 13.57
C ALA A 381 -21.44 8.09 12.33
N ILE A 382 -22.43 8.93 11.99
CA ILE A 382 -22.35 9.80 10.80
C ILE A 382 -21.26 10.86 10.98
N SER A 383 -21.12 11.43 12.19
CA SER A 383 -20.10 12.46 12.46
C SER A 383 -18.69 11.87 12.37
N LEU A 384 -18.46 10.69 12.92
CA LEU A 384 -17.17 10.00 12.85
C LEU A 384 -16.80 9.66 11.39
N LEU A 385 -17.76 9.11 10.64
CA LEU A 385 -17.54 8.81 9.22
C LEU A 385 -17.25 10.09 8.42
N GLY A 386 -18.05 11.13 8.60
CA GLY A 386 -17.85 12.41 7.92
C GLY A 386 -16.50 13.04 8.29
N ALA A 387 -16.14 13.07 9.58
CA ALA A 387 -14.86 13.58 10.06
C ALA A 387 -13.68 12.80 9.45
N ALA A 388 -13.77 11.47 9.35
CA ALA A 388 -12.72 10.64 8.76
C ALA A 388 -12.46 11.02 7.28
N PHE A 389 -13.51 11.21 6.49
CA PHE A 389 -13.38 11.57 5.08
C PHE A 389 -12.92 13.04 4.90
N VAL A 390 -13.44 13.97 5.68
CA VAL A 390 -13.02 15.39 5.62
C VAL A 390 -11.54 15.50 6.02
N LEU A 391 -11.13 14.84 7.10
CA LEU A 391 -9.73 14.86 7.53
C LEU A 391 -8.81 14.16 6.53
N GLY A 392 -9.28 13.06 5.92
CA GLY A 392 -8.56 12.37 4.84
C GLY A 392 -8.37 13.26 3.61
N LEU A 393 -9.40 14.01 3.22
CA LEU A 393 -9.33 14.96 2.11
C LEU A 393 -8.40 16.14 2.41
N LEU A 394 -8.45 16.67 3.65
CA LEU A 394 -7.52 17.70 4.11
C LEU A 394 -6.07 17.20 4.06
N LEU A 395 -5.84 15.99 4.52
CA LEU A 395 -4.53 15.32 4.49
C LEU A 395 -4.01 15.16 3.05
N GLU A 396 -4.88 14.82 2.10
CA GLU A 396 -4.52 14.73 0.69
C GLU A 396 -4.12 16.11 0.12
N GLY A 397 -4.87 17.16 0.40
CA GLY A 397 -4.53 18.53 0.00
C GLY A 397 -3.18 18.99 0.56
N VAL A 398 -2.90 18.73 1.84
CA VAL A 398 -1.62 19.03 2.48
C VAL A 398 -0.49 18.20 1.88
N ARG A 399 -0.74 16.94 1.54
CA ARG A 399 0.24 16.09 0.83
C ARG A 399 0.63 16.70 -0.52
N LEU A 400 -0.35 17.09 -1.34
CA LEU A 400 -0.09 17.70 -2.64
C LEU A 400 0.75 18.99 -2.53
N LEU A 401 0.51 19.78 -1.49
CA LEU A 401 1.32 20.98 -1.19
C LEU A 401 2.75 20.62 -0.76
N SER A 402 2.91 19.52 -0.01
CA SER A 402 4.22 19.06 0.44
C SER A 402 5.07 18.52 -0.70
N VAL A 403 4.45 17.70 -1.57
CA VAL A 403 5.14 16.98 -2.64
C VAL A 403 5.48 17.89 -3.82
N GLY A 404 4.71 18.97 -4.03
CA GLY A 404 4.97 19.93 -5.12
C GLY A 404 4.77 19.33 -6.51
N LEU A 405 3.80 18.42 -6.68
CA LEU A 405 3.46 17.86 -7.99
C LEU A 405 3.07 18.95 -8.98
N SER A 406 3.39 18.73 -10.25
CA SER A 406 2.94 19.57 -11.35
C SER A 406 1.40 19.64 -11.41
N ALA A 407 0.86 20.78 -11.83
CA ALA A 407 -0.58 21.02 -11.80
C ALA A 407 -1.37 20.03 -12.65
N ASP A 408 -0.81 19.59 -13.77
CA ASP A 408 -1.40 18.60 -14.68
C ASP A 408 -1.53 17.20 -14.03
N ARG A 409 -0.56 16.79 -13.22
CA ARG A 409 -0.65 15.55 -12.44
C ARG A 409 -1.56 15.69 -11.22
N ALA A 410 -1.40 16.76 -10.45
CA ALA A 410 -2.17 17.02 -9.25
C ALA A 410 -3.68 17.19 -9.53
N ALA A 411 -4.06 17.70 -10.71
CA ALA A 411 -5.45 17.90 -11.11
C ALA A 411 -6.28 16.60 -11.19
N TRP A 412 -5.65 15.44 -11.36
CA TRP A 412 -6.37 14.17 -11.33
C TRP A 412 -6.91 13.83 -9.94
N ALA A 413 -6.26 14.29 -8.86
CA ALA A 413 -6.80 14.29 -7.50
C ALA A 413 -7.60 15.59 -7.27
N PHE A 414 -8.70 15.77 -7.98
CA PHE A 414 -9.40 17.06 -8.13
C PHE A 414 -9.89 17.67 -6.80
N LEU A 415 -10.37 16.86 -5.86
CA LEU A 415 -10.78 17.33 -4.53
C LEU A 415 -9.56 17.71 -3.68
N GLY A 416 -8.54 16.83 -3.66
CA GLY A 416 -7.27 17.10 -2.99
C GLY A 416 -6.62 18.36 -3.56
N TYR A 417 -6.62 18.54 -4.88
CA TYR A 417 -6.10 19.72 -5.56
C TYR A 417 -6.89 21.00 -5.20
N ALA A 418 -8.22 20.93 -5.13
CA ALA A 418 -9.04 22.07 -4.68
C ALA A 418 -8.73 22.47 -3.23
N VAL A 419 -8.57 21.49 -2.33
CA VAL A 419 -8.14 21.76 -0.94
C VAL A 419 -6.74 22.36 -0.93
N ALA A 420 -5.80 21.82 -1.69
CA ALA A 420 -4.45 22.38 -1.82
C ALA A 420 -4.47 23.83 -2.31
N ALA A 421 -5.31 24.16 -3.30
CA ALA A 421 -5.45 25.51 -3.82
C ALA A 421 -5.97 26.50 -2.73
N ILE A 422 -6.93 26.06 -1.91
CA ILE A 422 -7.47 26.85 -0.79
C ILE A 422 -6.41 27.06 0.30
N LEU A 423 -5.61 26.04 0.60
CA LEU A 423 -4.62 26.09 1.68
C LEU A 423 -3.31 26.78 1.28
N ARG A 424 -2.97 26.80 -0.01
CA ARG A 424 -1.71 27.35 -0.55
C ARG A 424 -1.39 28.77 -0.04
N PRO A 425 -2.36 29.72 0.04
CA PRO A 425 -2.07 31.07 0.51
C PRO A 425 -1.59 31.16 1.97
N LEU A 426 -1.81 30.12 2.78
CA LEU A 426 -1.36 30.09 4.18
C LEU A 426 0.15 29.95 4.32
N ASN A 427 0.85 29.52 3.27
CA ASN A 427 2.31 29.42 3.19
C ASN A 427 2.96 28.76 4.42
N LEU A 428 2.40 27.64 4.87
CA LEU A 428 2.87 26.89 6.03
C LEU A 428 3.97 25.88 5.64
N ALA A 429 4.74 25.42 6.61
CA ALA A 429 5.69 24.33 6.44
C ALA A 429 4.93 22.99 6.34
N TRP A 430 4.42 22.67 5.14
CA TRP A 430 3.50 21.57 4.90
C TRP A 430 4.07 20.20 5.28
N THR A 431 5.38 20.00 5.13
CA THR A 431 6.07 18.78 5.56
C THR A 431 6.00 18.54 7.07
N GLN A 432 5.85 19.62 7.87
CA GLN A 432 5.65 19.55 9.32
C GLN A 432 4.16 19.41 9.69
N VAL A 433 3.26 20.04 8.94
CA VAL A 433 1.80 19.95 9.17
C VAL A 433 1.28 18.54 8.84
N TYR A 434 1.82 17.91 7.81
CA TYR A 434 1.38 16.61 7.34
C TYR A 434 1.41 15.52 8.43
N PRO A 435 2.48 15.33 9.21
CA PRO A 435 2.51 14.32 10.28
C PRO A 435 1.43 14.53 11.34
N VAL A 436 1.15 15.77 11.73
CA VAL A 436 0.13 16.08 12.72
C VAL A 436 -1.25 15.64 12.24
N LEU A 437 -1.61 16.02 11.02
CA LEU A 437 -2.89 15.62 10.41
C LEU A 437 -2.95 14.10 10.18
N TRP A 438 -1.82 13.48 9.83
CA TRP A 438 -1.73 12.05 9.65
C TRP A 438 -2.06 11.29 10.95
N TYR A 439 -1.45 11.69 12.08
CA TYR A 439 -1.75 11.08 13.38
C TYR A 439 -3.20 11.32 13.80
N LEU A 440 -3.74 12.52 13.60
CA LEU A 440 -5.16 12.81 13.88
C LEU A 440 -6.08 11.90 13.06
N HIS A 441 -5.81 11.74 11.77
CA HIS A 441 -6.57 10.86 10.90
C HIS A 441 -6.43 9.39 11.32
N ALA A 442 -5.22 8.92 11.59
CA ALA A 442 -4.95 7.54 12.00
C ALA A 442 -5.68 7.20 13.33
N LEU A 443 -5.57 8.06 14.34
CA LEU A 443 -6.25 7.88 15.63
C LEU A 443 -7.77 7.89 15.48
N LEU A 444 -8.31 8.78 14.62
CA LEU A 444 -9.74 8.80 14.33
C LEU A 444 -10.21 7.49 13.70
N ILE A 445 -9.46 6.94 12.73
CA ILE A 445 -9.80 5.64 12.11
C ILE A 445 -9.71 4.51 13.12
N VAL A 446 -8.67 4.47 13.95
CA VAL A 446 -8.56 3.49 15.04
C VAL A 446 -9.77 3.56 15.97
N ALA A 447 -10.21 4.77 16.35
CA ALA A 447 -11.40 4.96 17.18
C ALA A 447 -12.68 4.49 16.47
N VAL A 448 -12.84 4.78 15.17
CA VAL A 448 -13.98 4.31 14.36
C VAL A 448 -14.04 2.79 14.32
N ILE A 449 -12.91 2.11 14.06
CA ILE A 449 -12.87 0.64 14.01
C ILE A 449 -13.12 0.04 15.38
N ALA A 450 -12.50 0.57 16.44
CA ALA A 450 -12.72 0.13 17.82
C ALA A 450 -14.20 0.29 18.25
N TYR A 451 -14.87 1.36 17.80
CA TYR A 451 -16.27 1.64 18.08
C TYR A 451 -17.25 0.79 17.23
N LEU A 452 -16.82 0.26 16.10
CA LEU A 452 -17.68 -0.44 15.13
C LEU A 452 -18.53 -1.56 15.78
N PRO A 453 -18.00 -2.46 16.64
CA PRO A 453 -18.80 -3.50 17.29
C PRO A 453 -19.92 -2.97 18.21
N PHE A 454 -19.76 -1.77 18.76
CA PHE A 454 -20.68 -1.12 19.69
C PHE A 454 -21.63 -0.14 19.01
N SER A 455 -21.60 -0.07 17.70
CA SER A 455 -22.34 0.91 16.89
C SER A 455 -23.30 0.22 15.91
N LYS A 456 -24.18 1.02 15.33
CA LYS A 456 -25.01 0.56 14.22
C LYS A 456 -24.21 0.15 12.97
N PHE A 457 -22.93 0.53 12.85
CA PHE A 457 -22.04 0.05 11.78
C PHE A 457 -21.79 -1.46 11.83
N LEU A 458 -22.03 -2.11 12.95
CA LEU A 458 -21.94 -3.57 13.07
C LEU A 458 -22.79 -4.29 12.01
N HIS A 459 -23.88 -3.67 11.53
CA HIS A 459 -24.73 -4.25 10.47
C HIS A 459 -23.95 -4.49 9.17
N ILE A 460 -22.89 -3.74 8.88
CA ILE A 460 -22.04 -3.92 7.69
C ILE A 460 -21.43 -5.33 7.69
N LEU A 461 -21.04 -5.84 8.86
CA LEU A 461 -20.45 -7.17 9.03
C LEU A 461 -21.52 -8.26 9.23
N ILE A 462 -22.54 -7.98 10.03
CA ILE A 462 -23.54 -9.00 10.45
C ILE A 462 -24.59 -9.24 9.37
N THR A 463 -25.05 -8.23 8.64
CA THR A 463 -26.13 -8.39 7.67
C THR A 463 -25.77 -9.37 6.54
N PRO A 464 -24.61 -9.33 5.90
CA PRO A 464 -24.21 -10.33 4.92
C PRO A 464 -24.15 -11.74 5.50
N LEU A 465 -23.61 -11.88 6.70
CA LEU A 465 -23.48 -13.16 7.40
C LEU A 465 -24.85 -13.77 7.71
N VAL A 466 -25.76 -12.97 8.27
CA VAL A 466 -27.14 -13.41 8.59
C VAL A 466 -27.91 -13.77 7.31
N ALA A 467 -27.73 -13.01 6.24
CA ALA A 467 -28.36 -13.32 4.96
C ALA A 467 -27.91 -14.67 4.39
N VAL A 468 -26.61 -14.99 4.50
CA VAL A 468 -26.05 -16.29 4.11
C VAL A 468 -26.61 -17.40 5.00
N ILE A 469 -26.57 -17.26 6.34
CA ILE A 469 -27.07 -18.27 7.29
C ILE A 469 -28.57 -18.57 7.06
N ASN A 470 -29.39 -17.53 6.93
CA ASN A 470 -30.83 -17.72 6.70
C ASN A 470 -31.13 -18.43 5.37
N THR A 471 -30.29 -18.22 4.36
CA THR A 471 -30.47 -18.90 3.07
C THR A 471 -30.11 -20.39 3.14
N VAL A 472 -29.10 -20.75 3.95
CA VAL A 472 -28.72 -22.15 4.18
C VAL A 472 -29.84 -22.91 4.88
N ARG A 473 -30.51 -22.27 5.85
CA ARG A 473 -31.54 -22.87 6.68
C ARG A 473 -32.93 -22.86 6.03
N GLY A 474 -33.30 -21.77 5.33
CA GLY A 474 -34.59 -21.68 4.65
C GLY A 474 -34.71 -22.51 3.36
N GLY A 475 -33.69 -23.22 2.96
CA GLY A 475 -33.73 -24.19 1.85
C GLY A 475 -34.20 -25.60 2.28
N HIS A 476 -34.68 -25.75 3.50
CA HIS A 476 -35.24 -27.00 4.05
C HIS A 476 -36.76 -26.94 4.28
N GLU A 477 -37.43 -25.83 3.84
CA GLU A 477 -38.90 -25.76 3.77
C GLU A 477 -39.42 -25.97 2.36
#